data_bb6d85bced19c9cd73827e93ab5bc0f3
#
_entry.id   bb6d85bced19c9cd73827e93ab5bc0f3
#
_cell.length_a   1.000
_cell.length_b   1.000
_cell.length_c   1.000
_cell.angle_alpha   90.00
_cell.angle_beta   90.00
_cell.angle_gamma   90.00
#
_symmetry.space_group_name_H-M   'P 1'
#
loop_
_entity.id
_entity.type
_entity.pdbx_description
1 polymer ?
#
loop_
_entity_poly.entity_id
_entity_poly.type
_entity_poly.pdbx_seq_one_letter_code
_entity_poly.pdbx_strand_id
1 'polypeptide(L)'
;METKDLIKYDQLSPFEVKDKLIELAQTHHERMMLDAGRGNPNWVATTPRHGFFQLGLFALSEAERSFTDMEHFGGYTQADGLKARFDQFIQKNAGIAGIDFLQQAVAYSEQQLGIPAADLLLQFCDAIIGNHYPVPDRMLKHCETICAAYIRKEFGAGRPFDRPFDLFATEGGTAAMP
;
A
#
# COMPACT_ATOMS: atom_id res chain seq x y z
N MET A 1 -18.89 38.25 -13.90
CA MET A 1 -18.15 37.32 -14.77
C MET A 1 -18.84 37.36 -16.12
N GLU A 2 -18.20 37.91 -17.12
CA GLU A 2 -18.82 38.02 -18.45
C GLU A 2 -18.81 36.68 -19.17
N THR A 3 -19.78 36.47 -20.08
CA THR A 3 -19.93 35.22 -20.84
C THR A 3 -18.68 34.83 -21.62
N LYS A 4 -17.80 35.80 -21.95
CA LYS A 4 -16.50 35.56 -22.59
C LYS A 4 -15.48 34.84 -21.68
N ASP A 5 -15.60 34.99 -20.37
CA ASP A 5 -14.69 34.34 -19.43
C ASP A 5 -15.09 32.85 -19.26
N LEU A 6 -16.37 32.52 -19.35
CA LEU A 6 -16.88 31.14 -19.26
C LEU A 6 -16.37 30.28 -20.43
N ILE A 7 -16.28 30.82 -21.63
CA ILE A 7 -15.79 30.09 -22.82
C ILE A 7 -14.31 29.70 -22.69
N LYS A 8 -13.52 30.44 -21.92
CA LYS A 8 -12.12 30.09 -21.67
C LYS A 8 -11.96 28.89 -20.77
N TYR A 9 -12.92 28.63 -19.87
CA TYR A 9 -12.88 27.51 -18.95
C TYR A 9 -13.35 26.20 -19.58
N ASP A 10 -14.18 26.25 -20.63
CA ASP A 10 -14.64 25.06 -21.37
C ASP A 10 -13.52 24.30 -22.10
N GLN A 11 -12.38 24.96 -22.32
CA GLN A 11 -11.21 24.33 -22.96
C GLN A 11 -10.20 23.75 -21.97
N LEU A 12 -10.41 23.98 -20.67
CA LEU A 12 -9.52 23.52 -19.62
C LEU A 12 -9.94 22.16 -19.11
N SER A 13 -8.96 21.33 -18.76
CA SER A 13 -9.22 20.11 -17.99
C SER A 13 -9.79 20.44 -16.61
N PRO A 14 -10.51 19.53 -15.96
CA PRO A 14 -11.02 19.74 -14.59
C PRO A 14 -9.94 20.16 -13.59
N PHE A 15 -8.71 19.72 -13.76
CA PHE A 15 -7.58 20.13 -12.91
C PHE A 15 -7.16 21.59 -13.15
N GLU A 16 -7.10 22.02 -14.39
CA GLU A 16 -6.77 23.39 -14.74
C GLU A 16 -7.88 24.37 -14.31
N VAL A 17 -9.15 23.97 -14.45
CA VAL A 17 -10.29 24.76 -13.92
C VAL A 17 -10.18 24.91 -12.41
N LYS A 18 -9.88 23.82 -11.69
CA LYS A 18 -9.69 23.85 -10.23
C LYS A 18 -8.55 24.82 -9.85
N ASP A 19 -7.41 24.76 -10.50
CA ASP A 19 -6.26 25.64 -10.21
C ASP A 19 -6.61 27.13 -10.47
N LYS A 20 -7.37 27.41 -11.52
CA LYS A 20 -7.89 28.77 -11.80
C LYS A 20 -8.88 29.25 -10.76
N LEU A 21 -9.76 28.40 -10.27
CA LEU A 21 -10.70 28.75 -9.19
C LEU A 21 -9.96 29.04 -7.88
N ILE A 22 -8.91 28.28 -7.56
CA ILE A 22 -8.04 28.54 -6.42
C ILE A 22 -7.35 29.90 -6.56
N GLU A 23 -6.77 30.21 -7.72
CA GLU A 23 -6.14 31.49 -8.00
C GLU A 23 -7.12 32.65 -7.82
N LEU A 24 -8.32 32.54 -8.36
CA LEU A 24 -9.39 33.52 -8.21
C LEU A 24 -9.82 33.72 -6.75
N ALA A 25 -9.94 32.64 -6.01
CA ALA A 25 -10.31 32.68 -4.59
C ALA A 25 -9.22 33.37 -3.74
N GLN A 26 -7.95 33.16 -4.05
CA GLN A 26 -6.82 33.79 -3.36
C GLN A 26 -6.71 35.30 -3.59
N THR A 27 -7.28 35.85 -4.69
CA THR A 27 -7.31 37.30 -4.94
C THR A 27 -8.28 38.05 -4.03
N HIS A 28 -9.17 37.37 -3.32
CA HIS A 28 -10.12 38.00 -2.38
C HIS A 28 -9.54 38.00 -0.97
N HIS A 29 -8.83 39.02 -0.60
CA HIS A 29 -8.09 39.15 0.66
C HIS A 29 -8.97 39.24 1.93
N GLU A 30 -10.28 39.36 1.80
CA GLU A 30 -11.19 39.51 2.95
C GLU A 30 -11.58 38.20 3.61
N ARG A 31 -11.24 37.03 3.02
CA ARG A 31 -11.60 35.70 3.54
C ARG A 31 -10.41 34.77 3.46
N MET A 32 -10.19 34.03 4.55
CA MET A 32 -9.23 32.94 4.55
C MET A 32 -9.78 31.81 3.67
N MET A 33 -9.06 31.47 2.61
CA MET A 33 -9.39 30.34 1.75
C MET A 33 -8.99 29.03 2.44
N LEU A 34 -9.92 28.11 2.56
CA LEU A 34 -9.67 26.74 2.97
C LEU A 34 -9.69 25.84 1.72
N ASP A 35 -8.54 25.33 1.34
CA ASP A 35 -8.43 24.38 0.22
C ASP A 35 -8.62 22.95 0.73
N ALA A 36 -9.74 22.33 0.38
CA ALA A 36 -10.04 20.93 0.62
C ALA A 36 -9.89 20.06 -0.65
N GLY A 37 -9.40 20.62 -1.73
CA GLY A 37 -9.30 19.95 -3.04
C GLY A 37 -8.14 18.95 -3.15
N ARG A 38 -7.13 19.06 -2.25
CA ARG A 38 -6.03 18.08 -2.16
C ARG A 38 -5.74 17.79 -0.69
N GLY A 39 -6.05 16.60 -0.27
CA GLY A 39 -5.73 16.13 1.06
C GLY A 39 -4.36 15.44 1.11
N ASN A 40 -3.29 16.19 1.27
CA ASN A 40 -2.05 15.59 1.75
C ASN A 40 -2.18 15.41 3.27
N PRO A 41 -2.06 14.19 3.79
CA PRO A 41 -2.00 14.02 5.23
C PRO A 41 -0.76 14.75 5.77
N ASN A 42 -0.94 15.54 6.83
CA ASN A 42 0.16 16.25 7.49
C ASN A 42 0.98 15.33 8.42
N TRP A 43 0.69 14.05 8.40
CA TRP A 43 1.35 13.04 9.22
C TRP A 43 1.58 11.73 8.42
N VAL A 44 2.55 10.97 8.83
CA VAL A 44 2.88 9.67 8.27
C VAL A 44 2.94 8.64 9.40
N ALA A 45 2.21 7.53 9.24
CA ALA A 45 2.35 6.38 10.14
C ALA A 45 3.70 5.71 9.88
N THR A 46 4.70 5.94 10.75
CA THR A 46 6.07 5.47 10.52
C THR A 46 6.26 4.00 10.86
N THR A 47 5.55 3.47 11.85
CA THR A 47 5.68 2.07 12.28
C THR A 47 5.45 1.05 11.16
N PRO A 48 4.34 1.10 10.40
CA PRO A 48 4.15 0.18 9.28
C PRO A 48 5.15 0.40 8.13
N ARG A 49 5.66 1.63 7.96
CA ARG A 49 6.70 1.91 6.96
C ARG A 49 8.03 1.27 7.35
N HIS A 50 8.41 1.35 8.62
CA HIS A 50 9.57 0.62 9.12
C HIS A 50 9.40 -0.89 8.91
N GLY A 51 8.22 -1.45 9.22
CA GLY A 51 7.93 -2.86 8.95
C GLY A 51 8.09 -3.23 7.48
N PHE A 52 7.60 -2.38 6.57
CA PHE A 52 7.74 -2.57 5.13
C PHE A 52 9.22 -2.59 4.70
N PHE A 53 10.04 -1.66 5.19
CA PHE A 53 11.47 -1.65 4.87
C PHE A 53 12.21 -2.84 5.47
N GLN A 54 11.84 -3.30 6.66
CA GLN A 54 12.42 -4.52 7.24
C GLN A 54 12.05 -5.77 6.42
N LEU A 55 10.82 -5.85 5.92
CA LEU A 55 10.42 -6.91 4.99
C LEU A 55 11.27 -6.87 3.71
N GLY A 56 11.54 -5.68 3.17
CA GLY A 56 12.42 -5.51 2.01
C GLY A 56 13.85 -5.99 2.26
N LEU A 57 14.41 -5.68 3.42
CA LEU A 57 15.73 -6.17 3.81
C LEU A 57 15.77 -7.69 3.96
N PHE A 58 14.72 -8.27 4.55
CA PHE A 58 14.58 -9.73 4.61
C PHE A 58 14.50 -10.34 3.21
N ALA A 59 13.66 -9.77 2.33
CA ALA A 59 13.49 -10.27 0.96
C ALA A 59 14.79 -10.20 0.14
N LEU A 60 15.56 -9.12 0.29
CA LEU A 60 16.90 -9.02 -0.32
C LEU A 60 17.83 -10.10 0.18
N SER A 61 17.87 -10.35 1.50
CA SER A 61 18.72 -11.43 2.07
C SER A 61 18.31 -12.81 1.56
N GLU A 62 17.02 -13.06 1.31
CA GLU A 62 16.54 -14.31 0.73
C GLU A 62 16.91 -14.44 -0.75
N ALA A 63 16.85 -13.35 -1.51
CA ALA A 63 17.26 -13.33 -2.92
C ALA A 63 18.77 -13.60 -3.04
N GLU A 64 19.60 -12.90 -2.27
CA GLU A 64 21.06 -13.09 -2.24
C GLU A 64 21.43 -14.53 -1.83
N ARG A 65 20.74 -15.09 -0.85
CA ARG A 65 20.95 -16.47 -0.40
C ARG A 65 20.65 -17.51 -1.48
N SER A 66 19.64 -17.25 -2.33
CA SER A 66 19.19 -18.21 -3.35
C SER A 66 20.01 -18.23 -4.62
N PHE A 67 20.94 -17.27 -4.79
CA PHE A 67 21.82 -17.20 -5.94
C PHE A 67 23.20 -16.68 -5.51
N THR A 68 24.20 -17.56 -5.54
CA THR A 68 25.55 -17.28 -5.01
C THR A 68 26.64 -17.25 -6.09
N ASP A 69 26.29 -17.50 -7.34
CA ASP A 69 27.27 -17.64 -8.41
C ASP A 69 27.86 -16.30 -8.90
N MET A 70 27.19 -15.19 -8.58
CA MET A 70 27.64 -13.85 -8.96
C MET A 70 27.38 -12.86 -7.82
N GLU A 71 28.37 -12.06 -7.49
CA GLU A 71 28.21 -10.96 -6.53
C GLU A 71 27.17 -9.93 -7.01
N HIS A 72 26.42 -9.37 -6.08
CA HIS A 72 25.39 -8.34 -6.32
C HIS A 72 24.16 -8.79 -7.13
N PHE A 73 24.01 -10.08 -7.35
CA PHE A 73 22.80 -10.65 -7.94
C PHE A 73 22.05 -11.49 -6.91
N GLY A 74 20.75 -11.60 -7.09
CA GLY A 74 19.86 -12.42 -6.26
C GLY A 74 18.99 -13.31 -7.14
N GLY A 75 18.54 -14.41 -6.57
CA GLY A 75 17.60 -15.32 -7.21
C GLY A 75 16.18 -15.16 -6.66
N TYR A 76 15.38 -16.18 -6.89
CA TYR A 76 14.00 -16.24 -6.40
C TYR A 76 13.95 -16.56 -4.92
N THR A 77 12.98 -15.99 -4.20
CA THR A 77 12.67 -16.40 -2.84
C THR A 77 12.27 -17.89 -2.82
N GLN A 78 12.89 -18.67 -1.97
CA GLN A 78 12.62 -20.12 -1.86
C GLN A 78 11.67 -20.38 -0.69
N ALA A 79 10.59 -21.10 -0.95
CA ALA A 79 9.56 -21.43 0.05
C ALA A 79 10.07 -22.32 1.18
N ASP A 80 10.95 -23.28 0.84
CA ASP A 80 11.47 -24.24 1.83
C ASP A 80 12.23 -23.53 2.95
N GLY A 81 11.81 -23.74 4.20
CA GLY A 81 12.40 -23.14 5.40
C GLY A 81 12.25 -21.63 5.53
N LEU A 82 11.49 -20.96 4.66
CA LEU A 82 11.32 -19.50 4.64
C LEU A 82 10.84 -18.95 5.98
N LYS A 83 9.82 -19.55 6.57
CA LYS A 83 9.29 -19.11 7.88
C LYS A 83 10.34 -19.20 8.98
N ALA A 84 11.12 -20.26 9.02
CA ALA A 84 12.17 -20.41 10.02
C ALA A 84 13.29 -19.35 9.86
N ARG A 85 13.66 -19.02 8.62
CA ARG A 85 14.63 -17.96 8.34
C ARG A 85 14.06 -16.57 8.68
N PHE A 86 12.79 -16.36 8.45
CA PHE A 86 12.11 -15.14 8.89
C PHE A 86 12.15 -15.00 10.41
N ASP A 87 11.88 -16.06 11.17
CA ASP A 87 11.95 -16.03 12.63
C ASP A 87 13.36 -15.72 13.14
N GLN A 88 14.38 -16.27 12.48
CA GLN A 88 15.77 -15.94 12.78
C GLN A 88 16.09 -14.48 12.47
N PHE A 89 15.58 -13.95 11.35
CA PHE A 89 15.73 -12.54 11.01
C PHE A 89 15.08 -11.63 12.06
N ILE A 90 13.87 -11.94 12.50
CA ILE A 90 13.16 -11.19 13.57
C ILE A 90 13.99 -11.20 14.86
N GLN A 91 14.48 -12.36 15.28
CA GLN A 91 15.30 -12.49 16.50
C GLN A 91 16.60 -11.70 16.40
N LYS A 92 17.29 -11.79 15.28
CA LYS A 92 18.57 -11.10 15.05
C LYS A 92 18.39 -9.57 15.06
N ASN A 93 17.26 -9.07 14.63
CA ASN A 93 16.96 -7.64 14.49
C ASN A 93 16.02 -7.12 15.60
N ALA A 94 15.87 -7.86 16.70
CA ALA A 94 15.04 -7.46 17.82
C ALA A 94 15.40 -6.05 18.31
N GLY A 95 14.37 -5.22 18.56
CA GLY A 95 14.55 -3.83 18.97
C GLY A 95 14.76 -2.82 17.82
N ILE A 96 14.96 -3.27 16.59
CA ILE A 96 14.96 -2.37 15.43
C ILE A 96 13.54 -1.95 15.09
N ALA A 97 13.36 -0.66 14.77
CA ALA A 97 12.05 -0.11 14.43
C ALA A 97 11.37 -0.90 13.32
N GLY A 98 10.11 -1.27 13.55
CA GLY A 98 9.27 -2.02 12.59
C GLY A 98 9.37 -3.55 12.69
N ILE A 99 10.34 -4.11 13.39
CA ILE A 99 10.50 -5.57 13.53
C ILE A 99 9.31 -6.18 14.29
N ASP A 100 8.94 -5.62 15.45
CA ASP A 100 7.81 -6.11 16.23
C ASP A 100 6.50 -5.99 15.45
N PHE A 101 6.32 -4.89 14.72
CA PHE A 101 5.17 -4.71 13.85
C PHE A 101 5.12 -5.78 12.75
N LEU A 102 6.24 -6.02 12.07
CA LEU A 102 6.34 -7.01 11.00
C LEU A 102 6.03 -8.42 11.52
N GLN A 103 6.59 -8.79 12.66
CA GLN A 103 6.31 -10.07 13.31
C GLN A 103 4.82 -10.22 13.64
N GLN A 104 4.21 -9.19 14.25
CA GLN A 104 2.79 -9.20 14.60
C GLN A 104 1.89 -9.24 13.35
N ALA A 105 2.25 -8.54 12.28
CA ALA A 105 1.48 -8.54 11.04
C ALA A 105 1.45 -9.93 10.38
N VAL A 106 2.58 -10.63 10.34
CA VAL A 106 2.65 -12.01 9.83
C VAL A 106 1.84 -12.95 10.72
N ALA A 107 2.01 -12.87 12.04
CA ALA A 107 1.27 -13.70 12.99
C ALA A 107 -0.26 -13.44 12.92
N TYR A 108 -0.68 -12.18 12.79
CA TYR A 108 -2.08 -11.81 12.63
C TYR A 108 -2.67 -12.40 11.34
N SER A 109 -1.94 -12.32 10.23
CA SER A 109 -2.37 -12.86 8.94
C SER A 109 -2.59 -14.36 9.01
N GLU A 110 -1.73 -15.09 9.71
CA GLU A 110 -1.87 -16.52 9.90
C GLU A 110 -3.04 -16.88 10.85
N GLN A 111 -3.10 -16.24 12.00
CA GLN A 111 -4.06 -16.60 13.06
C GLN A 111 -5.47 -16.08 12.80
N GLN A 112 -5.61 -14.90 12.22
CA GLN A 112 -6.90 -14.22 12.06
C GLN A 112 -7.45 -14.29 10.63
N LEU A 113 -6.57 -14.37 9.62
CA LEU A 113 -6.98 -14.39 8.22
C LEU A 113 -6.79 -15.77 7.56
N GLY A 114 -6.19 -16.73 8.27
CA GLY A 114 -5.96 -18.08 7.75
C GLY A 114 -4.96 -18.13 6.58
N ILE A 115 -4.09 -17.13 6.47
CA ILE A 115 -3.05 -17.09 5.44
C ILE A 115 -1.79 -17.74 6.02
N PRO A 116 -1.32 -18.87 5.50
CA PRO A 116 -0.08 -19.49 6.00
C PRO A 116 1.08 -18.49 5.93
N ALA A 117 1.83 -18.36 7.02
CA ALA A 117 2.91 -17.38 7.11
C ALA A 117 3.96 -17.55 5.99
N ALA A 118 4.28 -18.80 5.61
CA ALA A 118 5.21 -19.07 4.53
C ALA A 118 4.70 -18.56 3.17
N ASP A 119 3.41 -18.71 2.88
CA ASP A 119 2.79 -18.28 1.63
C ASP A 119 2.75 -16.76 1.54
N LEU A 120 2.39 -16.10 2.66
CA LEU A 120 2.41 -14.64 2.76
C LEU A 120 3.81 -14.09 2.52
N LEU A 121 4.80 -14.64 3.21
CA LEU A 121 6.20 -14.22 3.10
C LEU A 121 6.74 -14.44 1.70
N LEU A 122 6.45 -15.60 1.08
CA LEU A 122 6.88 -15.91 -0.28
C LEU A 122 6.37 -14.86 -1.27
N GLN A 123 5.05 -14.62 -1.27
CA GLN A 123 4.44 -13.65 -2.17
C GLN A 123 4.96 -12.23 -1.93
N PHE A 124 5.08 -11.82 -0.67
CA PHE A 124 5.48 -10.46 -0.33
C PHE A 124 6.97 -10.21 -0.57
N CYS A 125 7.83 -11.19 -0.31
CA CYS A 125 9.24 -11.09 -0.64
C CYS A 125 9.44 -10.93 -2.14
N ASP A 126 8.83 -11.78 -2.95
CA ASP A 126 8.94 -11.68 -4.41
C ASP A 126 8.37 -10.36 -4.95
N ALA A 127 7.25 -9.92 -4.40
CA ALA A 127 6.62 -8.66 -4.82
C ALA A 127 7.46 -7.42 -4.48
N ILE A 128 8.04 -7.36 -3.26
CA ILE A 128 8.77 -6.17 -2.80
C ILE A 128 10.11 -6.00 -3.52
N ILE A 129 10.74 -7.09 -3.97
CA ILE A 129 11.96 -7.03 -4.79
C ILE A 129 11.69 -6.91 -6.29
N GLY A 130 10.41 -6.85 -6.70
CA GLY A 130 10.04 -6.68 -8.10
C GLY A 130 10.10 -7.96 -8.93
N ASN A 131 10.07 -9.13 -8.31
CA ASN A 131 10.16 -10.43 -8.96
C ASN A 131 8.80 -11.17 -8.97
N HIS A 132 7.71 -10.45 -9.12
CA HIS A 132 6.37 -11.03 -9.06
C HIS A 132 5.43 -10.44 -10.08
N TYR A 133 4.77 -11.31 -10.85
CA TYR A 133 3.60 -10.96 -11.64
C TYR A 133 2.35 -11.41 -10.87
N PRO A 134 1.49 -10.50 -10.43
CA PRO A 134 0.32 -10.87 -9.65
C PRO A 134 -0.69 -11.68 -10.47
N VAL A 135 -1.25 -12.71 -9.85
CA VAL A 135 -2.36 -13.49 -10.40
C VAL A 135 -3.41 -13.64 -9.29
N PRO A 136 -4.57 -13.06 -9.42
CA PRO A 136 -5.10 -12.27 -10.55
C PRO A 136 -4.35 -10.93 -10.72
N ASP A 137 -4.36 -10.39 -11.94
CA ASP A 137 -3.61 -9.19 -12.32
C ASP A 137 -4.04 -7.91 -11.59
N ARG A 138 -5.19 -7.92 -10.92
CA ARG A 138 -5.76 -6.77 -10.22
C ARG A 138 -5.05 -6.39 -8.92
N MET A 139 -4.53 -7.37 -8.17
CA MET A 139 -3.68 -7.18 -6.98
C MET A 139 -3.10 -8.51 -6.50
N LEU A 140 -2.12 -8.44 -5.59
CA LEU A 140 -1.59 -9.63 -4.91
C LEU A 140 -2.70 -10.33 -4.12
N LYS A 141 -2.78 -11.66 -4.24
CA LYS A 141 -3.82 -12.49 -3.61
C LYS A 141 -3.95 -12.25 -2.10
N HIS A 142 -2.84 -12.19 -1.39
CA HIS A 142 -2.87 -11.97 0.05
C HIS A 142 -3.19 -10.52 0.42
N CYS A 143 -2.79 -9.55 -0.41
CA CYS A 143 -3.26 -8.17 -0.28
C CYS A 143 -4.78 -8.07 -0.44
N GLU A 144 -5.37 -8.78 -1.40
CA GLU A 144 -6.83 -8.82 -1.57
C GLU A 144 -7.53 -9.33 -0.31
N THR A 145 -7.04 -10.43 0.26
CA THR A 145 -7.59 -11.01 1.52
C THR A 145 -7.48 -10.01 2.69
N ILE A 146 -6.32 -9.39 2.85
CA ILE A 146 -6.08 -8.41 3.93
C ILE A 146 -6.97 -7.17 3.75
N CYS A 147 -7.03 -6.62 2.54
CA CYS A 147 -7.87 -5.46 2.22
C CYS A 147 -9.35 -5.78 2.41
N ALA A 148 -9.82 -6.96 2.00
CA ALA A 148 -11.20 -7.39 2.21
C ALA A 148 -11.54 -7.48 3.70
N ALA A 149 -10.65 -8.03 4.51
CA ALA A 149 -10.82 -8.10 5.97
C ALA A 149 -10.88 -6.69 6.59
N TYR A 150 -9.99 -5.78 6.18
CA TYR A 150 -9.98 -4.40 6.61
C TYR A 150 -11.29 -3.68 6.26
N ILE A 151 -11.72 -3.77 5.00
CA ILE A 151 -12.97 -3.14 4.53
C ILE A 151 -14.17 -3.66 5.30
N ARG A 152 -14.27 -4.99 5.49
CA ARG A 152 -15.36 -5.57 6.29
C ARG A 152 -15.41 -5.04 7.71
N LYS A 153 -14.26 -4.89 8.33
CA LYS A 153 -14.14 -4.37 9.70
C LYS A 153 -14.56 -2.90 9.77
N GLU A 154 -14.01 -2.06 8.90
CA GLU A 154 -14.24 -0.61 8.94
C GLU A 154 -15.66 -0.22 8.51
N PHE A 155 -16.14 -0.75 7.38
CA PHE A 155 -17.49 -0.45 6.88
C PHE A 155 -18.59 -1.23 7.61
N GLY A 156 -18.26 -2.35 8.22
CA GLY A 156 -19.19 -3.09 9.06
C GLY A 156 -19.54 -2.34 10.35
N ALA A 157 -18.67 -1.43 10.82
CA ALA A 157 -18.89 -0.65 12.06
C ALA A 157 -19.37 -1.54 13.23
N GLY A 158 -18.75 -2.71 13.40
CA GLY A 158 -19.11 -3.70 14.41
C GLY A 158 -20.29 -4.61 14.07
N ARG A 159 -20.86 -4.51 12.87
CA ARG A 159 -21.86 -5.42 12.35
C ARG A 159 -21.25 -6.39 11.34
N PRO A 160 -21.76 -7.62 11.21
CA PRO A 160 -21.33 -8.52 10.15
C PRO A 160 -21.55 -7.90 8.77
N PHE A 161 -20.50 -7.89 7.96
CA PHE A 161 -20.55 -7.46 6.56
C PHE A 161 -20.26 -8.67 5.68
N ASP A 162 -21.31 -9.49 5.47
CA ASP A 162 -21.18 -10.82 4.84
C ASP A 162 -21.46 -10.80 3.34
N ARG A 163 -21.76 -9.63 2.75
CA ARG A 163 -21.99 -9.52 1.31
C ARG A 163 -20.70 -9.77 0.54
N PRO A 164 -20.73 -10.60 -0.52
CA PRO A 164 -19.60 -10.74 -1.42
C PRO A 164 -19.34 -9.42 -2.15
N PHE A 165 -18.09 -9.08 -2.35
CA PHE A 165 -17.65 -7.95 -3.15
C PHE A 165 -16.27 -8.25 -3.74
N ASP A 166 -15.97 -7.65 -4.88
CA ASP A 166 -14.69 -7.72 -5.52
C ASP A 166 -13.87 -6.46 -5.22
N LEU A 167 -12.54 -6.62 -5.15
CA LEU A 167 -11.59 -5.55 -4.93
C LEU A 167 -10.77 -5.32 -6.20
N PHE A 168 -10.65 -4.06 -6.58
CA PHE A 168 -9.81 -3.62 -7.69
C PHE A 168 -8.90 -2.52 -7.20
N ALA A 169 -7.58 -2.70 -7.40
CA ALA A 169 -6.62 -1.65 -7.16
C ALA A 169 -6.71 -0.59 -8.26
N THR A 170 -6.71 0.68 -7.88
CA THR A 170 -6.71 1.81 -8.82
C THR A 170 -5.63 2.81 -8.44
N GLU A 171 -5.19 3.62 -9.39
CA GLU A 171 -4.22 4.70 -9.17
C GLU A 171 -4.88 5.92 -8.53
N GLY A 172 -5.29 5.75 -7.25
CA GLY A 172 -5.92 6.81 -6.47
C GLY A 172 -7.43 6.94 -6.68
N GLY A 173 -8.05 7.82 -5.89
CA GLY A 173 -9.51 7.99 -5.85
C GLY A 173 -10.12 8.47 -7.17
N THR A 174 -9.38 9.25 -7.96
CA THR A 174 -9.89 9.75 -9.25
C THR A 174 -10.08 8.61 -10.26
N ALA A 175 -9.18 7.63 -10.27
CA ALA A 175 -9.32 6.46 -11.15
C ALA A 175 -10.37 5.45 -10.66
N ALA A 176 -10.82 5.57 -9.41
CA ALA A 176 -11.87 4.72 -8.83
C ALA A 176 -13.28 5.26 -9.10
N MET A 177 -13.40 6.51 -9.57
CA MET A 177 -14.68 7.11 -9.90
C MET A 177 -14.94 7.03 -11.41
N PRO A 178 -16.12 6.56 -11.85
CA PRO A 178 -16.47 6.50 -13.28
C PRO A 178 -16.63 7.89 -13.90
#